data_7b1cfcb8df1042ff6199b9211712bb86
#
_entry.id   7b1cfcb8df1042ff6199b9211712bb86
#
_cell.length_a   1.000
_cell.length_b   1.000
_cell.length_c   1.000
_cell.angle_alpha   90.00
_cell.angle_beta   90.00
_cell.angle_gamma   90.00
#
_symmetry.space_group_name_H-M   'P 1'
#
loop_
_entity.id
_entity.type
_entity.pdbx_description
1 polymer ?
#
loop_
_entity_poly.entity_id
_entity_poly.type
_entity_poly.pdbx_seq_one_letter_code
_entity_poly.pdbx_strand_id
1 'polypeptide(L)'
;MKNIKFLLLFISILTTVLVSCSSGDETVETQKSSALRIYLNEFKGVNNISGKSVATDSTMCYEFVYPLTLAYNNATTVTVSNETELIAVLESETSQLYINGIAFPFNLIAPGSTTPITISNESEFWSVINACNMNSYDDYIAPGSCYSFVYPFSFLMNNNQTVTVNNDQELIDLATQSSDTNYIVNLVYPFSVNNNNTITQINNEYEYAQLNNDCDDNSNCNCPTDVNPVCVNVGGVIIQFPNACVAECAGYTTADFVNCN
;
A
#
# COMPACT_ATOMS: atom_id res chain seq x y z
N MET A 1 74.07 19.29 -1.80
CA MET A 1 73.43 18.16 -1.07
C MET A 1 72.83 18.57 0.29
N LYS A 2 72.77 19.88 0.62
CA LYS A 2 72.19 20.33 1.90
C LYS A 2 70.70 20.71 1.82
N ASN A 3 70.16 20.90 0.62
CA ASN A 3 68.76 21.34 0.43
C ASN A 3 67.74 20.24 0.27
N ILE A 4 68.18 19.01 0.03
CA ILE A 4 67.25 17.85 -0.15
C ILE A 4 66.73 17.34 1.19
N LYS A 5 67.54 17.48 2.28
CA LYS A 5 67.09 17.04 3.62
C LYS A 5 66.02 17.96 4.23
N PHE A 6 66.00 19.22 3.82
CA PHE A 6 65.00 20.19 4.30
C PHE A 6 63.65 20.04 3.58
N LEU A 7 63.68 19.60 2.31
CA LEU A 7 62.46 19.37 1.52
C LEU A 7 61.71 18.14 2.02
N LEU A 8 62.44 17.10 2.45
CA LEU A 8 61.83 15.87 3.00
C LEU A 8 61.23 16.06 4.36
N LEU A 9 61.68 17.03 5.16
CA LEU A 9 61.12 17.34 6.48
C LEU A 9 59.80 18.13 6.35
N PHE A 10 59.67 18.96 5.29
CA PHE A 10 58.44 19.71 5.03
C PHE A 10 57.33 18.85 4.48
N ILE A 11 57.64 17.79 3.73
CA ILE A 11 56.63 16.86 3.20
C ILE A 11 56.09 15.93 4.29
N SER A 12 56.88 15.65 5.35
CA SER A 12 56.43 14.83 6.48
C SER A 12 55.47 15.53 7.44
N ILE A 13 55.39 16.87 7.44
CA ILE A 13 54.52 17.65 8.32
C ILE A 13 53.15 17.92 7.68
N LEU A 14 53.04 17.76 6.34
CA LEU A 14 51.81 18.10 5.63
C LEU A 14 50.84 16.91 5.51
N THR A 15 51.18 15.73 6.03
CA THR A 15 50.33 14.51 5.96
C THR A 15 49.53 14.20 7.21
N THR A 16 49.53 15.08 8.21
CA THR A 16 48.85 14.80 9.49
C THR A 16 47.62 15.67 9.79
N VAL A 17 47.07 16.42 8.86
CA VAL A 17 45.88 17.23 9.10
C VAL A 17 44.81 17.00 8.03
N LEU A 18 44.34 15.77 7.86
CA LEU A 18 43.05 15.49 7.25
C LEU A 18 42.39 14.30 7.96
N VAL A 19 42.38 14.28 9.30
CA VAL A 19 41.30 13.61 10.00
C VAL A 19 40.23 14.68 10.19
N SER A 20 39.52 14.96 9.12
CA SER A 20 38.18 15.54 9.19
C SER A 20 37.36 14.51 9.96
N CYS A 21 37.05 14.81 11.20
CA CYS A 21 35.86 14.28 11.83
C CYS A 21 34.66 14.75 10.97
N SER A 22 34.29 13.93 10.01
CA SER A 22 32.94 13.88 9.52
C SER A 22 32.13 13.44 10.75
N SER A 23 31.53 14.38 11.46
CA SER A 23 30.32 14.12 12.22
C SER A 23 29.33 13.65 11.15
N GLY A 24 29.27 12.32 10.96
CA GLY A 24 28.27 11.73 10.10
C GLY A 24 26.93 12.06 10.71
N ASP A 25 26.23 13.03 10.17
CA ASP A 25 24.79 12.95 10.07
C ASP A 25 24.57 11.68 9.26
N GLU A 26 24.31 10.56 9.94
CA GLU A 26 23.80 9.36 9.28
C GLU A 26 22.47 9.78 8.65
N THR A 27 22.53 10.14 7.39
CA THR A 27 21.30 10.35 6.61
C THR A 27 20.59 9.02 6.58
N VAL A 28 19.55 8.90 7.38
CA VAL A 28 18.68 7.71 7.39
C VAL A 28 18.10 7.58 5.99
N GLU A 29 18.51 6.54 5.28
CA GLU A 29 18.07 6.32 3.91
C GLU A 29 16.66 5.72 3.93
N THR A 30 15.70 6.43 3.34
CA THR A 30 14.32 5.96 3.17
C THR A 30 14.13 5.37 1.79
N GLN A 31 13.29 4.35 1.69
CA GLN A 31 12.93 3.69 0.43
C GLN A 31 11.43 3.78 0.20
N LYS A 32 11.01 3.89 -1.07
CA LYS A 32 9.61 3.72 -1.42
C LYS A 32 9.12 2.35 -1.01
N SER A 33 7.91 2.28 -0.47
CA SER A 33 7.31 1.06 0.03
C SER A 33 5.82 1.01 -0.32
N SER A 34 5.46 0.09 -1.19
CA SER A 34 4.07 -0.21 -1.51
C SER A 34 3.39 -0.94 -0.35
N ALA A 35 4.12 -1.81 0.35
CA ALA A 35 3.65 -2.47 1.56
C ALA A 35 3.27 -1.45 2.65
N LEU A 36 4.07 -0.38 2.81
CA LEU A 36 3.74 0.72 3.71
C LEU A 36 2.40 1.36 3.37
N ARG A 37 2.12 1.64 2.09
CA ARG A 37 0.85 2.28 1.70
C ARG A 37 -0.34 1.42 2.04
N ILE A 38 -0.27 0.12 1.80
CA ILE A 38 -1.32 -0.83 2.19
C ILE A 38 -1.50 -0.81 3.71
N TYR A 39 -0.40 -0.93 4.46
CA TYR A 39 -0.44 -0.87 5.91
C TYR A 39 -1.06 0.44 6.43
N LEU A 40 -0.65 1.59 5.89
CA LEU A 40 -1.18 2.88 6.31
C LEU A 40 -2.65 3.08 5.93
N ASN A 41 -3.12 2.50 4.83
CA ASN A 41 -4.54 2.53 4.48
C ASN A 41 -5.38 1.73 5.48
N GLU A 42 -4.90 0.53 5.86
CA GLU A 42 -5.55 -0.27 6.91
C GLU A 42 -5.52 0.46 8.26
N PHE A 43 -4.36 1.02 8.62
CA PHE A 43 -4.20 1.82 9.84
C PHE A 43 -5.16 3.02 9.89
N LYS A 44 -5.34 3.73 8.78
CA LYS A 44 -6.33 4.82 8.66
C LYS A 44 -7.73 4.32 8.89
N GLY A 45 -8.07 3.15 8.34
CA GLY A 45 -9.34 2.51 8.55
C GLY A 45 -9.60 2.22 10.03
N VAL A 46 -8.70 1.52 10.68
CA VAL A 46 -8.80 1.16 12.11
C VAL A 46 -8.92 2.39 13.01
N ASN A 47 -8.21 3.47 12.70
CA ASN A 47 -8.21 4.70 13.49
C ASN A 47 -9.27 5.73 13.05
N ASN A 48 -10.15 5.36 12.14
CA ASN A 48 -11.21 6.25 11.60
C ASN A 48 -10.67 7.60 11.07
N ILE A 49 -9.46 7.57 10.52
CA ILE A 49 -8.85 8.72 9.85
C ILE A 49 -9.51 8.87 8.48
N SER A 50 -9.96 10.08 8.15
CA SER A 50 -10.67 10.39 6.88
C SER A 50 -12.10 9.82 6.77
N GLY A 51 -12.77 9.57 7.91
CA GLY A 51 -14.19 9.18 7.93
C GLY A 51 -14.44 7.71 7.62
N LYS A 52 -13.41 6.90 7.42
CA LYS A 52 -13.56 5.46 7.18
C LYS A 52 -14.04 4.79 8.48
N SER A 53 -15.33 4.43 8.53
CA SER A 53 -15.89 3.65 9.62
C SER A 53 -15.58 2.18 9.41
N VAL A 54 -14.55 1.67 10.06
CA VAL A 54 -14.30 0.22 10.12
C VAL A 54 -15.18 -0.37 11.23
N ALA A 55 -15.60 -1.63 11.04
CA ALA A 55 -16.32 -2.37 12.05
C ALA A 55 -15.61 -2.26 13.42
N THR A 56 -16.36 -1.99 14.46
CA THR A 56 -15.91 -1.62 15.82
C THR A 56 -14.98 -2.63 16.53
N ASP A 57 -14.47 -3.63 15.81
CA ASP A 57 -13.63 -4.72 16.35
C ASP A 57 -12.36 -4.98 15.50
N SER A 58 -12.00 -4.05 14.58
CA SER A 58 -10.79 -4.20 13.76
C SER A 58 -9.57 -3.72 14.54
N THR A 59 -8.67 -4.64 14.84
CA THR A 59 -7.37 -4.34 15.42
C THR A 59 -6.28 -4.62 14.38
N MET A 60 -5.23 -3.79 14.36
CA MET A 60 -4.07 -4.06 13.53
C MET A 60 -3.46 -5.43 13.89
N CYS A 61 -3.11 -6.22 12.88
CA CYS A 61 -2.44 -7.51 13.06
C CYS A 61 -1.04 -7.33 13.68
N TYR A 62 -0.37 -6.23 13.34
CA TYR A 62 0.85 -5.75 13.97
C TYR A 62 0.75 -4.23 14.17
N GLU A 63 1.51 -3.72 15.12
CA GLU A 63 1.63 -2.29 15.42
C GLU A 63 3.06 -1.84 15.17
N PHE A 64 3.25 -0.59 14.78
CA PHE A 64 4.58 0.01 14.66
C PHE A 64 5.24 0.19 16.02
N VAL A 65 6.54 -0.10 16.07
CA VAL A 65 7.40 0.28 17.20
C VAL A 65 8.11 1.59 16.86
N TYR A 66 7.80 2.62 17.60
CA TYR A 66 8.34 3.97 17.37
C TYR A 66 9.74 4.14 17.98
N PRO A 67 10.58 5.10 17.48
CA PRO A 67 10.27 6.04 16.42
C PRO A 67 10.36 5.44 15.01
N LEU A 68 9.66 6.08 14.03
CA LEU A 68 9.75 5.73 12.61
C LEU A 68 10.22 6.94 11.81
N THR A 69 11.05 6.71 10.81
CA THR A 69 11.39 7.72 9.79
C THR A 69 10.66 7.37 8.50
N LEU A 70 9.73 8.25 8.12
CA LEU A 70 8.89 8.13 6.93
C LEU A 70 9.37 9.11 5.87
N ALA A 71 9.09 8.81 4.60
CA ALA A 71 9.37 9.71 3.49
C ALA A 71 8.08 10.09 2.77
N TYR A 72 7.97 11.36 2.43
CA TYR A 72 6.97 11.84 1.50
C TYR A 72 7.34 11.51 0.05
N ASN A 73 6.37 11.58 -0.84
CA ASN A 73 6.54 11.35 -2.28
C ASN A 73 7.53 12.31 -2.97
N ASN A 74 7.88 13.41 -2.33
CA ASN A 74 8.92 14.37 -2.75
C ASN A 74 10.30 14.08 -2.14
N ALA A 75 10.47 12.92 -1.48
CA ALA A 75 11.67 12.47 -0.79
C ALA A 75 12.08 13.30 0.46
N THR A 76 11.24 14.22 0.93
CA THR A 76 11.47 14.82 2.26
C THR A 76 11.05 13.81 3.35
N THR A 77 11.70 13.86 4.49
CA THR A 77 11.46 12.89 5.56
C THR A 77 10.81 13.52 6.79
N VAL A 78 10.09 12.71 7.53
CA VAL A 78 9.52 13.05 8.83
C VAL A 78 9.76 11.89 9.80
N THR A 79 10.17 12.18 11.02
CA THR A 79 10.28 11.18 12.08
C THR A 79 9.09 11.33 13.02
N VAL A 80 8.37 10.25 13.23
CA VAL A 80 7.24 10.18 14.18
C VAL A 80 7.65 9.34 15.39
N SER A 81 7.40 9.85 16.57
CA SER A 81 7.84 9.27 17.84
C SER A 81 6.75 8.45 18.54
N ASN A 82 5.51 8.52 18.04
CA ASN A 82 4.35 7.82 18.58
C ASN A 82 3.20 7.83 17.56
N GLU A 83 2.15 7.07 17.89
CA GLU A 83 0.97 6.92 17.05
C GLU A 83 0.22 8.25 16.80
N THR A 84 0.13 9.11 17.81
CA THR A 84 -0.54 10.41 17.65
C THR A 84 0.14 11.28 16.59
N GLU A 85 1.48 11.28 16.57
CA GLU A 85 2.24 11.99 15.54
C GLU A 85 2.06 11.35 14.16
N LEU A 86 2.00 10.02 14.07
CA LEU A 86 1.69 9.33 12.82
C LEU A 86 0.31 9.71 12.30
N ILE A 87 -0.71 9.69 13.15
CA ILE A 87 -2.09 10.12 12.81
C ILE A 87 -2.07 11.55 12.26
N ALA A 88 -1.42 12.49 12.94
CA ALA A 88 -1.34 13.88 12.49
C ALA A 88 -0.67 14.03 11.12
N VAL A 89 0.38 13.24 10.84
CA VAL A 89 1.02 13.20 9.52
C VAL A 89 0.05 12.68 8.46
N LEU A 90 -0.67 11.60 8.74
CA LEU A 90 -1.61 11.00 7.79
C LEU A 90 -2.84 11.88 7.52
N GLU A 91 -3.32 12.62 8.53
CA GLU A 91 -4.41 13.60 8.37
C GLU A 91 -3.99 14.81 7.52
N SER A 92 -2.71 15.12 7.47
CA SER A 92 -2.16 16.22 6.67
C SER A 92 -1.90 15.87 5.21
N GLU A 93 -2.03 14.60 4.81
CA GLU A 93 -1.78 14.16 3.44
C GLU A 93 -2.72 14.81 2.41
N THR A 94 -2.17 15.05 1.23
CA THR A 94 -2.90 15.52 0.04
C THR A 94 -2.43 14.76 -1.20
N SER A 95 -3.13 14.90 -2.33
CA SER A 95 -2.69 14.29 -3.60
C SER A 95 -1.32 14.77 -4.10
N GLN A 96 -0.84 15.93 -3.61
CA GLN A 96 0.47 16.49 -3.95
C GLN A 96 1.56 16.10 -2.94
N LEU A 97 1.19 15.83 -1.69
CA LEU A 97 2.13 15.50 -0.61
C LEU A 97 1.56 14.41 0.29
N TYR A 98 2.10 13.22 0.21
CA TYR A 98 1.66 12.03 0.96
C TYR A 98 2.86 11.12 1.27
N ILE A 99 2.73 10.28 2.30
CA ILE A 99 3.76 9.32 2.67
C ILE A 99 3.77 8.16 1.69
N ASN A 100 4.94 7.84 1.12
CA ASN A 100 5.13 6.67 0.28
C ASN A 100 6.45 5.92 0.51
N GLY A 101 7.16 6.25 1.58
CA GLY A 101 8.42 5.60 1.92
C GLY A 101 8.68 5.52 3.42
N ILE A 102 9.55 4.59 3.78
CA ILE A 102 9.99 4.34 5.16
C ILE A 102 11.47 4.00 5.18
N ALA A 103 12.14 4.32 6.29
CA ALA A 103 13.51 3.86 6.55
C ALA A 103 13.50 2.43 7.05
N PHE A 104 14.31 1.59 6.43
CA PHE A 104 14.62 0.25 6.92
C PHE A 104 15.98 0.25 7.65
N PRO A 105 16.16 -0.58 8.70
CA PRO A 105 15.15 -1.43 9.31
C PRO A 105 14.21 -0.68 10.25
N PHE A 106 13.00 -1.19 10.44
CA PHE A 106 12.08 -0.77 11.49
C PHE A 106 11.49 -2.00 12.20
N ASN A 107 10.75 -1.79 13.29
CA ASN A 107 10.17 -2.88 14.05
C ASN A 107 8.65 -2.83 14.06
N LEU A 108 8.04 -4.03 14.05
CA LEU A 108 6.63 -4.26 14.28
C LEU A 108 6.45 -5.14 15.52
N ILE A 109 5.32 -5.03 16.20
CA ILE A 109 4.96 -5.87 17.32
C ILE A 109 3.52 -6.38 17.17
N ALA A 110 3.29 -7.67 17.37
CA ALA A 110 1.95 -8.22 17.39
C ALA A 110 1.21 -7.81 18.67
N PRO A 111 -0.10 -7.54 18.64
CA PRO A 111 -0.89 -7.22 19.80
C PRO A 111 -0.72 -8.25 20.91
N GLY A 112 -0.41 -7.79 22.13
CA GLY A 112 -0.16 -8.65 23.28
C GLY A 112 1.19 -9.35 23.30
N SER A 113 2.05 -9.18 22.29
CA SER A 113 3.43 -9.66 22.30
C SER A 113 4.34 -8.67 23.01
N THR A 114 5.44 -9.18 23.58
CA THR A 114 6.53 -8.35 24.13
C THR A 114 7.78 -8.37 23.26
N THR A 115 7.76 -9.17 22.19
CA THR A 115 8.93 -9.35 21.31
C THR A 115 8.60 -8.75 19.95
N PRO A 116 9.29 -7.66 19.55
CA PRO A 116 9.14 -7.10 18.24
C PRO A 116 9.80 -7.97 17.17
N ILE A 117 9.31 -7.87 15.94
CA ILE A 117 9.96 -8.38 14.73
C ILE A 117 10.61 -7.22 14.00
N THR A 118 11.82 -7.43 13.48
CA THR A 118 12.53 -6.44 12.69
C THR A 118 12.22 -6.65 11.22
N ILE A 119 11.84 -5.60 10.53
CA ILE A 119 11.60 -5.57 9.10
C ILE A 119 12.79 -4.86 8.46
N SER A 120 13.58 -5.60 7.70
CA SER A 120 14.86 -5.12 7.15
C SER A 120 14.75 -4.61 5.71
N ASN A 121 13.67 -4.94 5.02
CA ASN A 121 13.46 -4.58 3.62
C ASN A 121 11.99 -4.73 3.21
N GLU A 122 11.68 -4.24 2.02
CA GLU A 122 10.34 -4.27 1.43
C GLU A 122 9.74 -5.69 1.32
N SER A 123 10.55 -6.69 0.97
CA SER A 123 10.07 -8.07 0.82
C SER A 123 9.62 -8.68 2.15
N GLU A 124 10.34 -8.38 3.24
CA GLU A 124 9.91 -8.79 4.58
C GLU A 124 8.63 -8.09 5.02
N PHE A 125 8.47 -6.81 4.66
CA PHE A 125 7.24 -6.08 4.95
C PHE A 125 6.05 -6.67 4.18
N TRP A 126 6.23 -7.01 2.90
CA TRP A 126 5.21 -7.72 2.12
C TRP A 126 4.80 -9.06 2.76
N SER A 127 5.74 -9.78 3.34
CA SER A 127 5.43 -11.03 4.06
C SER A 127 4.50 -10.79 5.24
N VAL A 128 4.63 -9.67 5.94
CA VAL A 128 3.70 -9.26 7.01
C VAL A 128 2.34 -8.88 6.45
N ILE A 129 2.28 -8.06 5.40
CA ILE A 129 1.04 -7.65 4.74
C ILE A 129 0.23 -8.89 4.32
N ASN A 130 0.87 -9.85 3.66
CA ASN A 130 0.22 -11.08 3.22
C ASN A 130 -0.22 -11.97 4.40
N ALA A 131 0.62 -12.11 5.44
CA ALA A 131 0.28 -12.88 6.62
C ALA A 131 -0.92 -12.31 7.40
N CYS A 132 -1.14 -11.00 7.30
CA CYS A 132 -2.24 -10.27 7.92
C CYS A 132 -3.48 -10.17 7.02
N ASN A 133 -3.46 -10.72 5.81
CA ASN A 133 -4.50 -10.56 4.79
C ASN A 133 -4.88 -9.08 4.53
N MET A 134 -3.93 -8.15 4.70
CA MET A 134 -4.15 -6.73 4.45
C MET A 134 -4.19 -6.42 2.95
N ASN A 135 -3.67 -7.31 2.12
CA ASN A 135 -3.62 -7.17 0.68
C ASN A 135 -4.52 -8.22 0.04
N SER A 136 -5.79 -7.95 0.01
CA SER A 136 -6.78 -8.78 -0.67
C SER A 136 -6.91 -8.28 -2.10
N TYR A 137 -6.29 -9.02 -3.06
CA TYR A 137 -6.49 -8.75 -4.49
C TYR A 137 -7.92 -9.02 -4.93
N ASP A 138 -8.66 -9.77 -4.14
CA ASP A 138 -10.08 -9.94 -4.30
C ASP A 138 -10.80 -8.58 -4.28
N ASP A 139 -10.26 -7.58 -3.58
CA ASP A 139 -10.78 -6.21 -3.54
C ASP A 139 -10.67 -5.49 -4.91
N TYR A 140 -9.67 -5.81 -5.73
CA TYR A 140 -9.53 -5.25 -7.08
C TYR A 140 -10.49 -5.90 -8.08
N ILE A 141 -10.91 -7.12 -7.82
CA ILE A 141 -11.81 -7.90 -8.67
C ILE A 141 -13.20 -7.93 -8.05
N ALA A 142 -13.29 -7.56 -6.77
CA ALA A 142 -14.52 -7.69 -6.00
C ALA A 142 -15.65 -6.95 -6.69
N PRO A 143 -16.72 -7.67 -6.96
CA PRO A 143 -17.98 -7.06 -7.32
C PRO A 143 -18.44 -6.23 -6.12
N GLY A 144 -18.52 -4.94 -6.28
CA GLY A 144 -18.93 -4.02 -5.21
C GLY A 144 -18.14 -2.72 -5.18
N SER A 145 -17.07 -2.60 -5.97
CA SER A 145 -16.43 -1.32 -6.19
C SER A 145 -17.41 -0.37 -6.89
N CYS A 146 -17.52 0.86 -6.39
CA CYS A 146 -18.35 1.89 -7.00
C CYS A 146 -17.83 2.37 -8.37
N TYR A 147 -16.76 1.77 -8.86
CA TYR A 147 -16.15 2.06 -10.14
C TYR A 147 -15.74 0.77 -10.87
N SER A 148 -15.47 0.89 -12.15
CA SER A 148 -14.83 -0.14 -12.96
C SER A 148 -13.53 0.39 -13.58
N PHE A 149 -12.55 -0.49 -13.79
CA PHE A 149 -11.33 -0.12 -14.48
C PHE A 149 -11.58 0.16 -15.95
N VAL A 150 -10.86 1.15 -16.51
CA VAL A 150 -10.84 1.41 -17.94
C VAL A 150 -9.61 0.73 -18.54
N TYR A 151 -9.81 -0.28 -19.35
CA TYR A 151 -8.74 -1.04 -19.99
C TYR A 151 -8.10 -0.28 -21.17
N PRO A 152 -6.80 -0.53 -21.47
CA PRO A 152 -5.88 -1.35 -20.73
C PRO A 152 -5.27 -0.62 -19.51
N PHE A 153 -4.85 -1.36 -18.50
CA PHE A 153 -4.04 -0.85 -17.40
C PHE A 153 -3.03 -1.91 -16.95
N SER A 154 -2.12 -1.59 -16.02
CA SER A 154 -1.00 -2.47 -15.74
C SER A 154 -0.76 -2.59 -14.23
N PHE A 155 -0.23 -3.76 -13.85
CA PHE A 155 0.26 -4.05 -12.51
C PHE A 155 1.78 -4.19 -12.50
N LEU A 156 2.40 -3.80 -11.40
CA LEU A 156 3.76 -4.11 -11.06
C LEU A 156 3.79 -5.39 -10.22
N MET A 157 4.61 -6.35 -10.63
CA MET A 157 4.81 -7.61 -9.91
C MET A 157 6.01 -7.53 -8.97
N ASN A 158 6.08 -8.43 -7.99
CA ASN A 158 7.18 -8.52 -7.01
C ASN A 158 8.56 -8.79 -7.63
N ASN A 159 8.61 -9.29 -8.85
CA ASN A 159 9.83 -9.48 -9.64
C ASN A 159 10.20 -8.26 -10.50
N ASN A 160 9.58 -7.09 -10.26
CA ASN A 160 9.69 -5.84 -11.02
C ASN A 160 9.21 -5.93 -12.49
N GLN A 161 8.50 -6.96 -12.88
CA GLN A 161 7.84 -7.02 -14.19
C GLN A 161 6.52 -6.25 -14.17
N THR A 162 6.21 -5.63 -15.30
CA THR A 162 4.90 -5.01 -15.53
C THR A 162 4.03 -5.96 -16.36
N VAL A 163 2.83 -6.24 -15.85
CA VAL A 163 1.81 -7.05 -16.56
C VAL A 163 0.66 -6.14 -16.91
N THR A 164 0.34 -6.05 -18.21
CA THR A 164 -0.81 -5.26 -18.71
C THR A 164 -2.00 -6.19 -18.89
N VAL A 165 -3.16 -5.75 -18.39
CA VAL A 165 -4.46 -6.41 -18.58
C VAL A 165 -5.32 -5.58 -19.53
N ASN A 166 -6.01 -6.25 -20.45
CA ASN A 166 -6.79 -5.62 -21.51
C ASN A 166 -8.30 -5.82 -21.36
N ASN A 167 -8.72 -6.66 -20.43
CA ASN A 167 -10.12 -6.99 -20.16
C ASN A 167 -10.27 -7.69 -18.80
N ASP A 168 -11.51 -7.86 -18.35
CA ASP A 168 -11.84 -8.50 -17.07
C ASP A 168 -11.30 -9.93 -16.95
N GLN A 169 -11.30 -10.70 -18.04
CA GLN A 169 -10.80 -12.07 -17.98
C GLN A 169 -9.29 -12.12 -17.69
N GLU A 170 -8.51 -11.26 -18.34
CA GLU A 170 -7.06 -11.18 -18.07
C GLU A 170 -6.78 -10.70 -16.64
N LEU A 171 -7.62 -9.82 -16.09
CA LEU A 171 -7.54 -9.38 -14.70
C LEU A 171 -7.79 -10.56 -13.73
N ILE A 172 -8.86 -11.32 -13.96
CA ILE A 172 -9.20 -12.51 -13.17
C ILE A 172 -8.09 -13.56 -13.27
N ASP A 173 -7.58 -13.82 -14.48
CA ASP A 173 -6.50 -14.77 -14.71
C ASP A 173 -5.23 -14.37 -13.96
N LEU A 174 -4.88 -13.07 -13.95
CA LEU A 174 -3.73 -12.55 -13.21
C LEU A 174 -3.90 -12.73 -11.70
N ALA A 175 -5.06 -12.40 -11.16
CA ALA A 175 -5.35 -12.54 -9.73
C ALA A 175 -5.35 -13.99 -9.28
N THR A 176 -5.96 -14.91 -10.07
CA THR A 176 -6.00 -16.35 -9.74
C THR A 176 -4.65 -17.05 -9.90
N GLN A 177 -3.71 -16.50 -10.68
CA GLN A 177 -2.34 -16.99 -10.85
C GLN A 177 -1.37 -16.43 -9.81
N SER A 178 -1.78 -15.48 -9.00
CA SER A 178 -0.96 -14.94 -7.92
C SER A 178 -0.63 -16.04 -6.90
N SER A 179 0.62 -16.03 -6.42
CA SER A 179 1.15 -17.02 -5.47
C SER A 179 2.17 -16.33 -4.55
N ASP A 180 2.59 -16.99 -3.48
CA ASP A 180 3.60 -16.49 -2.54
C ASP A 180 4.93 -16.10 -3.20
N THR A 181 5.20 -16.62 -4.40
CA THR A 181 6.44 -16.35 -5.14
C THR A 181 6.27 -15.39 -6.31
N ASN A 182 5.02 -15.13 -6.74
CA ASN A 182 4.72 -14.23 -7.86
C ASN A 182 3.38 -13.54 -7.59
N TYR A 183 3.44 -12.32 -7.12
CA TYR A 183 2.27 -11.54 -6.72
C TYR A 183 2.36 -10.09 -7.19
N ILE A 184 1.20 -9.46 -7.25
CA ILE A 184 1.08 -8.03 -7.59
C ILE A 184 1.56 -7.22 -6.38
N VAL A 185 2.39 -6.20 -6.61
CA VAL A 185 2.83 -5.28 -5.56
C VAL A 185 2.21 -3.89 -5.68
N ASN A 186 1.78 -3.49 -6.89
CA ASN A 186 1.13 -2.20 -7.08
C ASN A 186 0.46 -2.09 -8.45
N LEU A 187 -0.43 -1.11 -8.60
CA LEU A 187 -0.89 -0.61 -9.88
C LEU A 187 0.18 0.30 -10.52
N VAL A 188 0.27 0.28 -11.83
CA VAL A 188 1.14 1.20 -12.58
C VAL A 188 0.33 2.46 -12.92
N TYR A 189 0.74 3.59 -12.39
CA TYR A 189 0.09 4.87 -12.59
C TYR A 189 0.67 5.63 -13.80
N PRO A 190 -0.12 6.46 -14.49
CA PRO A 190 -1.55 6.64 -14.30
C PRO A 190 -2.39 5.55 -14.96
N PHE A 191 -3.59 5.34 -14.45
CA PHE A 191 -4.64 4.55 -15.09
C PHE A 191 -5.99 5.27 -14.96
N SER A 192 -7.06 4.74 -15.55
CA SER A 192 -8.39 5.36 -15.48
C SER A 192 -9.43 4.41 -14.91
N VAL A 193 -10.39 4.98 -14.22
CA VAL A 193 -11.59 4.29 -13.72
C VAL A 193 -12.84 4.96 -14.28
N ASN A 194 -13.91 4.19 -14.38
CA ASN A 194 -15.24 4.67 -14.71
C ASN A 194 -16.13 4.55 -13.46
N ASN A 195 -16.55 5.69 -12.92
CA ASN A 195 -17.51 5.78 -11.83
C ASN A 195 -18.79 6.46 -12.36
N ASN A 196 -19.91 5.74 -12.41
CA ASN A 196 -21.19 6.25 -12.86
C ASN A 196 -21.13 6.99 -14.22
N ASN A 197 -20.47 6.38 -15.22
CA ASN A 197 -20.23 6.95 -16.56
C ASN A 197 -19.29 8.18 -16.58
N THR A 198 -18.61 8.47 -15.49
CA THR A 198 -17.56 9.50 -15.45
C THR A 198 -16.19 8.81 -15.43
N ILE A 199 -15.38 9.07 -16.46
CA ILE A 199 -14.00 8.55 -16.51
C ILE A 199 -13.10 9.51 -15.74
N THR A 200 -12.42 8.97 -14.73
CA THR A 200 -11.45 9.70 -13.90
C THR A 200 -10.08 9.07 -14.03
N GLN A 201 -9.06 9.87 -14.26
CA GLN A 201 -7.68 9.42 -14.26
C GLN A 201 -7.14 9.42 -12.82
N ILE A 202 -6.51 8.31 -12.44
CA ILE A 202 -5.85 8.12 -11.15
C ILE A 202 -4.34 8.19 -11.40
N ASN A 203 -3.68 9.15 -10.76
CA ASN A 203 -2.29 9.49 -11.06
C ASN A 203 -1.29 8.90 -10.05
N ASN A 204 -1.73 8.48 -8.89
CA ASN A 204 -0.88 7.95 -7.84
C ASN A 204 -1.68 7.13 -6.83
N GLU A 205 -0.95 6.46 -5.94
CA GLU A 205 -1.49 5.58 -4.91
C GLU A 205 -2.35 6.32 -3.86
N TYR A 206 -2.12 7.61 -3.65
CA TYR A 206 -2.95 8.41 -2.76
C TYR A 206 -4.34 8.64 -3.36
N GLU A 207 -4.42 9.05 -4.62
CA GLU A 207 -5.69 9.23 -5.33
C GLU A 207 -6.49 7.93 -5.42
N TYR A 208 -5.79 6.79 -5.61
CA TYR A 208 -6.43 5.49 -5.61
C TYR A 208 -7.01 5.11 -4.25
N ALA A 209 -6.27 5.36 -3.17
CA ALA A 209 -6.76 5.14 -1.81
C ALA A 209 -7.97 6.03 -1.48
N GLN A 210 -7.98 7.29 -1.93
CA GLN A 210 -9.13 8.19 -1.74
C GLN A 210 -10.35 7.68 -2.51
N LEU A 211 -10.17 7.22 -3.75
CA LEU A 211 -11.27 6.65 -4.53
C LEU A 211 -11.92 5.46 -3.80
N ASN A 212 -11.12 4.57 -3.22
CA ASN A 212 -11.62 3.43 -2.46
C ASN A 212 -12.37 3.88 -1.19
N ASN A 213 -11.84 4.88 -0.47
CA ASN A 213 -12.52 5.44 0.70
C ASN A 213 -13.87 6.08 0.32
N ASP A 214 -13.90 6.86 -0.76
CA ASP A 214 -15.13 7.48 -1.27
C ASP A 214 -16.16 6.43 -1.71
N CYS A 215 -15.70 5.27 -2.20
CA CYS A 215 -16.55 4.16 -2.56
C CYS A 215 -17.17 3.48 -1.33
N ASP A 216 -16.40 3.29 -0.28
CA ASP A 216 -16.88 2.71 0.99
C ASP A 216 -17.94 3.63 1.64
N ASP A 217 -17.73 4.96 1.59
CA ASP A 217 -18.66 5.95 2.14
C ASP A 217 -19.93 6.13 1.28
N ASN A 218 -19.82 5.96 -0.05
CA ASN A 218 -20.94 6.08 -0.99
C ASN A 218 -21.70 4.77 -1.21
N SER A 219 -21.32 3.69 -0.57
CA SER A 219 -22.13 2.47 -0.55
C SER A 219 -23.45 2.75 0.22
N ASN A 220 -24.32 3.54 -0.40
CA ASN A 220 -25.73 3.76 0.00
C ASN A 220 -26.52 2.45 -0.05
N CYS A 221 -25.82 1.35 -0.07
CA CYS A 221 -26.32 0.01 -0.04
C CYS A 221 -26.51 -0.44 1.39
N ASN A 222 -27.57 0.07 1.99
CA ASN A 222 -28.03 -0.47 3.28
C ASN A 222 -28.62 -1.86 3.08
N CYS A 223 -27.75 -2.82 2.73
CA CYS A 223 -28.17 -4.20 2.54
C CYS A 223 -28.40 -4.87 3.88
N PRO A 224 -29.46 -5.69 3.98
CA PRO A 224 -29.69 -6.52 5.16
C PRO A 224 -28.51 -7.50 5.34
N THR A 225 -28.24 -7.85 6.60
CA THR A 225 -27.17 -8.80 6.97
C THR A 225 -27.60 -10.27 6.85
N ASP A 226 -28.78 -10.53 6.29
CA ASP A 226 -29.26 -11.88 6.06
C ASP A 226 -28.41 -12.60 4.99
N VAL A 227 -28.15 -13.87 5.22
CA VAL A 227 -27.38 -14.72 4.31
C VAL A 227 -28.37 -15.52 3.46
N ASN A 228 -28.61 -15.05 2.24
CA ASN A 228 -29.35 -15.75 1.19
C ASN A 228 -28.53 -15.68 -0.11
N PRO A 229 -27.50 -16.55 -0.24
CA PRO A 229 -26.47 -16.38 -1.25
C PRO A 229 -27.02 -16.40 -2.68
N VAL A 230 -26.52 -15.49 -3.49
CA VAL A 230 -26.69 -15.47 -4.95
C VAL A 230 -25.32 -15.54 -5.62
N CYS A 231 -25.29 -16.08 -6.83
CA CYS A 231 -24.05 -16.18 -7.60
C CYS A 231 -24.17 -15.46 -8.92
N VAL A 232 -23.05 -14.92 -9.40
CA VAL A 232 -22.91 -14.26 -10.69
C VAL A 232 -21.76 -14.89 -11.43
N ASN A 233 -21.89 -15.05 -12.75
CA ASN A 233 -20.80 -15.52 -13.60
C ASN A 233 -20.06 -14.32 -14.20
N VAL A 234 -18.82 -14.11 -13.78
CA VAL A 234 -17.96 -13.06 -14.33
C VAL A 234 -16.83 -13.74 -15.09
N GLY A 235 -16.85 -13.63 -16.42
CA GLY A 235 -15.81 -14.19 -17.28
C GLY A 235 -15.59 -15.71 -17.15
N GLY A 236 -16.61 -16.47 -16.72
CA GLY A 236 -16.52 -17.92 -16.48
C GLY A 236 -16.24 -18.31 -15.03
N VAL A 237 -15.99 -17.35 -14.14
CA VAL A 237 -15.83 -17.57 -12.70
C VAL A 237 -17.15 -17.31 -11.99
N ILE A 238 -17.56 -18.24 -11.12
CA ILE A 238 -18.76 -18.09 -10.28
C ILE A 238 -18.38 -17.34 -9.00
N ILE A 239 -18.91 -16.14 -8.85
CA ILE A 239 -18.70 -15.29 -7.65
C ILE A 239 -19.97 -15.36 -6.81
N GLN A 240 -19.80 -15.66 -5.52
CA GLN A 240 -20.91 -15.76 -4.57
C GLN A 240 -21.02 -14.49 -3.73
N PHE A 241 -22.23 -13.94 -3.65
CA PHE A 241 -22.60 -12.81 -2.78
C PHE A 241 -23.44 -13.29 -1.61
N PRO A 242 -23.34 -12.64 -0.45
CA PRO A 242 -24.11 -13.03 0.73
C PRO A 242 -25.63 -12.90 0.52
N ASN A 243 -26.08 -11.94 -0.30
CA ASN A 243 -27.49 -11.80 -0.70
C ASN A 243 -27.63 -10.99 -2.01
N ALA A 244 -28.82 -10.96 -2.57
CA ALA A 244 -29.10 -10.26 -3.82
C ALA A 244 -28.85 -8.74 -3.72
N CYS A 245 -29.15 -8.11 -2.58
CA CYS A 245 -28.89 -6.69 -2.38
C CYS A 245 -27.40 -6.36 -2.54
N VAL A 246 -26.51 -7.16 -1.96
CA VAL A 246 -25.07 -6.96 -2.09
C VAL A 246 -24.61 -7.17 -3.55
N ALA A 247 -25.17 -8.15 -4.26
CA ALA A 247 -24.87 -8.33 -5.67
C ALA A 247 -25.38 -7.18 -6.56
N GLU A 248 -26.60 -6.68 -6.27
CA GLU A 248 -27.17 -5.51 -6.97
C GLU A 248 -26.37 -4.23 -6.67
N CYS A 249 -25.91 -4.07 -5.46
CA CYS A 249 -24.98 -3.01 -5.09
C CYS A 249 -23.65 -3.09 -5.84
N ALA A 250 -23.21 -4.29 -6.14
CA ALA A 250 -22.04 -4.54 -6.97
C ALA A 250 -22.27 -4.28 -8.47
N GLY A 251 -23.45 -3.78 -8.83
CA GLY A 251 -23.82 -3.42 -10.21
C GLY A 251 -24.40 -4.59 -11.03
N TYR A 252 -24.61 -5.76 -10.43
CA TYR A 252 -25.28 -6.88 -11.08
C TYR A 252 -26.80 -6.75 -10.94
N THR A 253 -27.52 -7.38 -11.84
CA THR A 253 -28.98 -7.44 -11.82
C THR A 253 -29.44 -8.88 -11.58
N THR A 254 -30.70 -9.08 -11.25
CA THR A 254 -31.26 -10.42 -11.12
C THR A 254 -31.13 -11.26 -12.40
N ALA A 255 -30.92 -10.62 -13.58
CA ALA A 255 -30.66 -11.30 -14.84
C ALA A 255 -29.27 -11.94 -14.93
N ASP A 256 -28.32 -11.46 -14.12
CA ASP A 256 -26.94 -11.93 -14.07
C ASP A 256 -26.76 -13.10 -13.09
N PHE A 257 -27.77 -13.39 -12.28
CA PHE A 257 -27.69 -14.44 -11.27
C PHE A 257 -27.70 -15.83 -11.90
N VAL A 258 -26.75 -16.63 -11.45
CA VAL A 258 -26.56 -18.01 -11.88
C VAL A 258 -26.61 -18.97 -10.70
N ASN A 259 -26.63 -20.26 -10.98
CA ASN A 259 -26.60 -21.28 -9.92
C ASN A 259 -25.21 -21.28 -9.26
N CYS A 260 -25.15 -21.30 -7.93
CA CYS A 260 -23.92 -21.33 -7.13
C CYS A 260 -23.21 -22.71 -7.11
N ASN A 261 -23.48 -23.59 -8.07
CA ASN A 261 -22.92 -24.96 -8.08
C ASN A 261 -21.64 -25.04 -8.90
#